data_8fd93f2407107d15d422fa1a125744ef
#
_entry.id   8fd93f2407107d15d422fa1a125744ef
#
_cell.length_a   1.000
_cell.length_b   1.000
_cell.length_c   1.000
_cell.angle_alpha   90.00
_cell.angle_beta   90.00
_cell.angle_gamma   90.00
#
_symmetry.space_group_name_H-M   'P 1'
#
loop_
_entity.id
_entity.type
_entity.pdbx_description
1 polymer ?
#
loop_
_entity_poly.entity_id
_entity_poly.type
_entity_poly.pdbx_seq_one_letter_code
_entity_poly.pdbx_strand_id
1 'polypeptide(L)'
;MEILLNFTGLSLFLLCISLLVIGAAECFAGFKLIRGVVVAAGIACGLSFGMNFAKIVAEQFLINASISLIMQIITALIMMFVFSFFAFKYYTAGALVINSFIAFLIMYTVCGFFTHAAVSVILGLIAAAAVGAITITAFRPYTIICTAALGGLFIGMAIYAFLKNRFGFFANAVPGMLAAVLGAVFQFKSTMHNSEQDTQQDNC
;
A
#
# COMPACT_ATOMS: atom_id res chain seq x y z
N MET A 1 15.98 -33.79 -0.62
CA MET A 1 16.39 -32.58 0.08
C MET A 1 16.87 -31.47 -0.86
N GLU A 2 17.65 -31.78 -1.89
CA GLU A 2 18.11 -30.81 -2.91
C GLU A 2 16.98 -30.19 -3.74
N ILE A 3 15.92 -30.90 -4.06
CA ILE A 3 14.77 -30.40 -4.85
C ILE A 3 14.00 -29.35 -4.05
N LEU A 4 13.83 -29.52 -2.74
CA LEU A 4 13.18 -28.54 -1.85
C LEU A 4 14.03 -27.27 -1.68
N LEU A 5 15.36 -27.38 -1.63
CA LEU A 5 16.29 -26.25 -1.56
C LEU A 5 16.30 -25.46 -2.87
N ASN A 6 16.18 -26.09 -4.03
CA ASN A 6 16.05 -25.43 -5.32
C ASN A 6 14.70 -24.69 -5.46
N PHE A 7 13.61 -25.26 -4.94
CA PHE A 7 12.29 -24.63 -4.98
C PHE A 7 12.23 -23.39 -4.10
N THR A 8 12.86 -23.44 -2.93
CA THR A 8 12.98 -22.26 -2.05
C THR A 8 13.88 -21.17 -2.65
N GLY A 9 14.93 -21.55 -3.36
CA GLY A 9 15.82 -20.61 -4.06
C GLY A 9 15.11 -19.89 -5.22
N LEU A 10 14.33 -20.63 -6.03
CA LEU A 10 13.56 -20.05 -7.14
C LEU A 10 12.44 -19.14 -6.64
N SER A 11 11.71 -19.52 -5.59
CA SER A 11 10.64 -18.70 -5.02
C SER A 11 11.18 -17.40 -4.41
N LEU A 12 12.32 -17.45 -3.75
CA LEU A 12 12.99 -16.28 -3.19
C LEU A 12 13.50 -15.34 -4.29
N PHE A 13 14.06 -15.89 -5.38
CA PHE A 13 14.48 -15.11 -6.54
C PHE A 13 13.31 -14.40 -7.22
N LEU A 14 12.19 -15.11 -7.45
CA LEU A 14 10.97 -14.51 -8.01
C LEU A 14 10.39 -13.44 -7.10
N LEU A 15 10.42 -13.63 -5.78
CA LEU A 15 9.98 -12.64 -4.81
C LEU A 15 10.88 -11.40 -4.85
N CYS A 16 12.20 -11.53 -4.93
CA CYS A 16 13.12 -10.40 -5.08
C CYS A 16 12.86 -9.60 -6.36
N ILE A 17 12.67 -10.28 -7.49
CA ILE A 17 12.35 -9.62 -8.77
C ILE A 17 11.01 -8.88 -8.67
N SER A 18 9.98 -9.52 -8.11
CA SER A 18 8.67 -8.87 -7.95
C SER A 18 8.73 -7.62 -7.06
N LEU A 19 9.45 -7.69 -5.94
CA LEU A 19 9.68 -6.53 -5.06
C LEU A 19 10.45 -5.41 -5.78
N LEU A 20 11.43 -5.76 -6.60
CA LEU A 20 12.23 -4.78 -7.35
C LEU A 20 11.38 -4.09 -8.43
N VAL A 21 10.57 -4.85 -9.17
CA VAL A 21 9.66 -4.31 -10.19
C VAL A 21 8.57 -3.42 -9.55
N ILE A 22 7.94 -3.90 -8.48
CA ILE A 22 6.92 -3.12 -7.76
C ILE A 22 7.54 -1.86 -7.15
N GLY A 23 8.70 -1.99 -6.50
CA GLY A 23 9.42 -0.85 -5.92
C GLY A 23 9.81 0.19 -6.96
N ALA A 24 10.30 -0.24 -8.12
CA ALA A 24 10.59 0.67 -9.22
C ALA A 24 9.33 1.36 -9.75
N ALA A 25 8.24 0.63 -9.96
CA ALA A 25 6.97 1.19 -10.39
C ALA A 25 6.42 2.23 -9.38
N GLU A 26 6.50 1.97 -8.08
CA GLU A 26 6.10 2.91 -7.03
C GLU A 26 7.04 4.12 -6.97
N CYS A 27 8.35 3.93 -7.10
CA CYS A 27 9.31 5.03 -7.13
C CYS A 27 9.09 6.01 -8.27
N PHE A 28 8.80 5.53 -9.49
CA PHE A 28 8.76 6.38 -10.67
C PHE A 28 7.33 6.77 -11.10
N ALA A 29 6.34 5.96 -10.80
CA ALA A 29 4.95 6.16 -11.24
C ALA A 29 3.94 6.17 -10.07
N GLY A 30 4.38 6.15 -8.81
CA GLY A 30 3.54 5.98 -7.63
C GLY A 30 2.37 6.94 -7.55
N PHE A 31 2.58 8.24 -7.84
CA PHE A 31 1.49 9.21 -7.85
C PHE A 31 0.39 8.88 -8.87
N LYS A 32 0.76 8.37 -10.06
CA LYS A 32 -0.22 7.93 -11.07
C LYS A 32 -0.89 6.62 -10.68
N LEU A 33 -0.17 5.74 -9.99
CA LEU A 33 -0.64 4.43 -9.57
C LEU A 33 -1.51 4.48 -8.31
N ILE A 34 -1.45 5.55 -7.49
CA ILE A 34 -2.18 5.64 -6.21
C ILE A 34 -3.69 5.37 -6.36
N ARG A 35 -4.30 5.85 -7.44
CA ARG A 35 -5.72 5.58 -7.74
C ARG A 35 -5.98 4.08 -7.94
N GLY A 36 -5.08 3.41 -8.67
CA GLY A 36 -5.14 1.95 -8.86
C GLY A 36 -4.95 1.18 -7.56
N VAL A 37 -4.01 1.61 -6.72
CA VAL A 37 -3.74 1.00 -5.41
C VAL A 37 -4.95 1.14 -4.49
N VAL A 38 -5.57 2.32 -4.43
CA VAL A 38 -6.78 2.55 -3.61
C VAL A 38 -7.95 1.70 -4.10
N VAL A 39 -8.13 1.57 -5.42
CA VAL A 39 -9.16 0.69 -6.02
C VAL A 39 -8.87 -0.78 -5.69
N ALA A 40 -7.62 -1.22 -5.82
CA ALA A 40 -7.22 -2.59 -5.48
C ALA A 40 -7.45 -2.91 -3.99
N ALA A 41 -7.14 -1.96 -3.11
CA ALA A 41 -7.47 -2.06 -1.68
C ALA A 41 -9.00 -2.15 -1.46
N GLY A 42 -9.79 -1.34 -2.17
CA GLY A 42 -11.24 -1.41 -2.16
C GLY A 42 -11.77 -2.79 -2.57
N ILE A 43 -11.22 -3.37 -3.65
CA ILE A 43 -11.55 -4.74 -4.10
C ILE A 43 -11.26 -5.76 -2.99
N ALA A 44 -10.06 -5.73 -2.42
CA ALA A 44 -9.65 -6.67 -1.37
C ALA A 44 -10.52 -6.54 -0.11
N CYS A 45 -10.78 -5.32 0.34
CA CYS A 45 -11.69 -5.06 1.46
C CYS A 45 -13.12 -5.52 1.17
N GLY A 46 -13.63 -5.24 -0.03
CA GLY A 46 -14.97 -5.64 -0.45
C GLY A 46 -15.15 -7.16 -0.49
N LEU A 47 -14.17 -7.88 -1.04
CA LEU A 47 -14.15 -9.34 -1.04
C LEU A 47 -14.15 -9.90 0.40
N SER A 48 -13.22 -9.44 1.24
CA SER A 48 -13.10 -9.91 2.61
C SER A 48 -14.34 -9.61 3.44
N PHE A 49 -14.88 -8.40 3.33
CA PHE A 49 -16.09 -7.99 4.03
C PHE A 49 -17.31 -8.78 3.55
N GLY A 50 -17.48 -8.92 2.23
CA GLY A 50 -18.61 -9.64 1.63
C GLY A 50 -18.64 -11.10 2.02
N MET A 51 -17.50 -11.79 2.02
CA MET A 51 -17.40 -13.19 2.44
C MET A 51 -17.74 -13.37 3.93
N ASN A 52 -17.17 -12.54 4.81
CA ASN A 52 -17.44 -12.63 6.25
C ASN A 52 -18.88 -12.28 6.59
N PHE A 53 -19.44 -11.23 5.96
CA PHE A 53 -20.83 -10.83 6.17
C PHE A 53 -21.80 -11.95 5.75
N ALA A 54 -21.62 -12.52 4.56
CA ALA A 54 -22.45 -13.61 4.09
C ALA A 54 -22.34 -14.86 4.97
N LYS A 55 -21.15 -15.16 5.49
CA LYS A 55 -20.93 -16.27 6.43
C LYS A 55 -21.74 -16.07 7.71
N ILE A 56 -21.68 -14.90 8.34
CA ILE A 56 -22.45 -14.57 9.55
C ILE A 56 -23.94 -14.71 9.31
N VAL A 57 -24.44 -14.20 8.16
CA VAL A 57 -25.85 -14.32 7.81
C VAL A 57 -26.25 -15.78 7.60
N ALA A 58 -25.45 -16.57 6.89
CA ALA A 58 -25.73 -17.98 6.63
C ALA A 58 -25.77 -18.82 7.94
N GLU A 59 -24.89 -18.54 8.90
CA GLU A 59 -24.87 -19.18 10.20
C GLU A 59 -26.12 -18.84 11.03
N GLN A 60 -26.57 -17.59 11.00
CA GLN A 60 -27.80 -17.19 11.73
C GLN A 60 -29.08 -17.83 11.18
N PHE A 61 -29.17 -18.04 9.88
CA PHE A 61 -30.35 -18.61 9.23
C PHE A 61 -30.27 -20.12 9.02
N LEU A 62 -29.26 -20.82 9.58
CA LEU A 62 -29.05 -22.27 9.46
C LEU A 62 -29.11 -22.78 8.01
N ILE A 63 -28.53 -22.02 7.09
CA ILE A 63 -28.56 -22.29 5.66
C ILE A 63 -27.61 -23.47 5.33
N ASN A 64 -28.04 -24.35 4.43
CA ASN A 64 -27.22 -25.47 3.96
C ASN A 64 -25.87 -24.99 3.39
N ALA A 65 -24.80 -25.76 3.65
CA ALA A 65 -23.43 -25.40 3.30
C ALA A 65 -23.23 -25.02 1.82
N SER A 66 -23.90 -25.73 0.90
CA SER A 66 -23.82 -25.43 -0.55
C SER A 66 -24.46 -24.10 -0.92
N ILE A 67 -25.59 -23.75 -0.32
CA ILE A 67 -26.28 -22.47 -0.55
C ILE A 67 -25.49 -21.34 0.10
N SER A 68 -24.92 -21.57 1.28
CA SER A 68 -24.05 -20.64 2.00
C SER A 68 -22.84 -20.23 1.15
N LEU A 69 -22.20 -21.18 0.47
CA LEU A 69 -21.04 -20.90 -0.39
C LEU A 69 -21.43 -20.01 -1.59
N ILE A 70 -22.55 -20.29 -2.23
CA ILE A 70 -23.06 -19.49 -3.35
C ILE A 70 -23.39 -18.07 -2.87
N MET A 71 -24.06 -17.92 -1.73
CA MET A 71 -24.32 -16.62 -1.11
C MET A 71 -23.03 -15.84 -0.81
N GLN A 72 -22.00 -16.50 -0.26
CA GLN A 72 -20.71 -15.86 0.01
C GLN A 72 -20.07 -15.31 -1.26
N ILE A 73 -20.07 -16.08 -2.34
CA ILE A 73 -19.49 -15.63 -3.63
C ILE A 73 -20.26 -14.44 -4.19
N ILE A 74 -21.60 -14.52 -4.23
CA ILE A 74 -22.44 -13.45 -4.78
C ILE A 74 -22.27 -12.17 -3.95
N THR A 75 -22.33 -12.27 -2.62
CA THR A 75 -22.19 -11.11 -1.73
C THR A 75 -20.80 -10.52 -1.81
N ALA A 76 -19.74 -11.36 -1.90
CA ALA A 76 -18.38 -10.90 -2.09
C ALA A 76 -18.19 -10.13 -3.40
N LEU A 77 -18.78 -10.61 -4.51
CA LEU A 77 -18.73 -9.91 -5.80
C LEU A 77 -19.46 -8.57 -5.74
N ILE A 78 -20.66 -8.52 -5.16
CA ILE A 78 -21.43 -7.27 -5.02
C ILE A 78 -20.63 -6.26 -4.18
N MET A 79 -20.12 -6.67 -3.01
CA MET A 79 -19.34 -5.82 -2.13
C MET A 79 -18.01 -5.37 -2.78
N MET A 80 -17.36 -6.23 -3.55
CA MET A 80 -16.18 -5.88 -4.33
C MET A 80 -16.48 -4.72 -5.30
N PHE A 81 -17.58 -4.79 -6.05
CA PHE A 81 -17.98 -3.71 -6.98
C PHE A 81 -18.33 -2.42 -6.23
N VAL A 82 -19.09 -2.51 -5.15
CA VAL A 82 -19.48 -1.35 -4.34
C VAL A 82 -18.24 -0.65 -3.77
N PHE A 83 -17.35 -1.39 -3.09
CA PHE A 83 -16.14 -0.82 -2.48
C PHE A 83 -15.17 -0.28 -3.54
N SER A 84 -15.01 -0.96 -4.67
CA SER A 84 -14.19 -0.50 -5.79
C SER A 84 -14.71 0.81 -6.38
N PHE A 85 -16.02 0.93 -6.58
CA PHE A 85 -16.65 2.16 -7.07
C PHE A 85 -16.46 3.33 -6.10
N PHE A 86 -16.71 3.11 -4.80
CA PHE A 86 -16.46 4.13 -3.77
C PHE A 86 -14.98 4.51 -3.69
N ALA A 87 -14.08 3.52 -3.73
CA ALA A 87 -12.64 3.76 -3.73
C ALA A 87 -12.19 4.59 -4.94
N PHE A 88 -12.74 4.32 -6.13
CA PHE A 88 -12.45 5.11 -7.32
C PHE A 88 -12.98 6.53 -7.23
N LYS A 89 -14.24 6.71 -6.79
CA LYS A 89 -14.88 8.02 -6.68
C LYS A 89 -14.24 8.89 -5.61
N TYR A 90 -13.87 8.29 -4.48
CA TYR A 90 -13.31 8.98 -3.31
C TYR A 90 -11.86 8.61 -3.06
N TYR A 91 -11.05 8.44 -4.13
CA TYR A 91 -9.67 7.96 -4.01
C TYR A 91 -8.82 8.81 -3.05
N THR A 92 -9.04 10.11 -2.98
CA THR A 92 -8.34 11.02 -2.06
C THR A 92 -8.68 10.70 -0.60
N ALA A 93 -9.95 10.46 -0.29
CA ALA A 93 -10.36 10.05 1.05
C ALA A 93 -9.85 8.63 1.38
N GLY A 94 -9.87 7.72 0.41
CA GLY A 94 -9.28 6.39 0.56
C GLY A 94 -7.78 6.43 0.85
N ALA A 95 -7.04 7.25 0.11
CA ALA A 95 -5.61 7.46 0.34
C ALA A 95 -5.33 8.08 1.72
N LEU A 96 -6.17 9.04 2.16
CA LEU A 96 -6.09 9.62 3.50
C LEU A 96 -6.24 8.54 4.58
N VAL A 97 -7.25 7.70 4.48
CA VAL A 97 -7.50 6.62 5.45
C VAL A 97 -6.33 5.64 5.48
N ILE A 98 -5.84 5.22 4.31
CA ILE A 98 -4.69 4.30 4.20
C ILE A 98 -3.44 4.92 4.82
N ASN A 99 -3.11 6.16 4.48
CA ASN A 99 -1.93 6.85 4.99
C ASN A 99 -2.00 7.05 6.51
N SER A 100 -3.15 7.47 7.04
CA SER A 100 -3.37 7.62 8.48
C SER A 100 -3.25 6.29 9.21
N PHE A 101 -3.78 5.21 8.64
CA PHE A 101 -3.70 3.88 9.23
C PHE A 101 -2.26 3.34 9.22
N ILE A 102 -1.52 3.54 8.14
CA ILE A 102 -0.10 3.18 8.07
C ILE A 102 0.72 3.95 9.11
N ALA A 103 0.49 5.27 9.24
CA ALA A 103 1.15 6.08 10.25
C ALA A 103 0.84 5.60 11.67
N PHE A 104 -0.41 5.24 11.94
CA PHE A 104 -0.82 4.63 13.21
C PHE A 104 -0.04 3.34 13.47
N LEU A 105 0.00 2.42 12.51
CA LEU A 105 0.67 1.13 12.68
C LEU A 105 2.18 1.30 12.92
N ILE A 106 2.83 2.18 12.15
CA ILE A 106 4.28 2.43 12.30
C ILE A 106 4.55 2.98 13.70
N MET A 107 3.81 4.02 14.12
CA MET A 107 4.02 4.65 15.43
C MET A 107 3.68 3.71 16.58
N TYR A 108 2.58 2.96 16.46
CA TYR A 108 2.20 1.94 17.44
C TYR A 108 3.29 0.87 17.60
N THR A 109 3.84 0.37 16.49
CA THR A 109 4.88 -0.65 16.50
C THR A 109 6.18 -0.10 17.10
N VAL A 110 6.62 1.06 16.65
CA VAL A 110 7.87 1.68 17.14
C VAL A 110 7.76 2.00 18.63
N CYS A 111 6.69 2.64 19.06
CA CYS A 111 6.49 2.98 20.47
C CYS A 111 6.26 1.74 21.35
N GLY A 112 5.67 0.68 20.81
CA GLY A 112 5.45 -0.58 21.51
C GLY A 112 6.72 -1.26 21.97
N PHE A 113 7.88 -0.97 21.34
CA PHE A 113 9.18 -1.46 21.82
C PHE A 113 9.69 -0.72 23.06
N PHE A 114 9.22 0.49 23.32
CA PHE A 114 9.79 1.37 24.37
C PHE A 114 8.79 1.75 25.45
N THR A 115 7.47 1.58 25.22
CA THR A 115 6.42 2.09 26.09
C THR A 115 5.31 1.08 26.32
N HIS A 116 4.42 1.38 27.29
CA HIS A 116 3.21 0.58 27.55
C HIS A 116 2.21 0.69 26.39
N ALA A 117 1.44 -0.37 26.16
CA ALA A 117 0.47 -0.47 25.06
C ALA A 117 -0.49 0.74 24.96
N ALA A 118 -0.96 1.26 26.09
CA ALA A 118 -1.86 2.43 26.12
C ALA A 118 -1.20 3.70 25.56
N VAL A 119 0.07 3.94 25.92
CA VAL A 119 0.84 5.09 25.42
C VAL A 119 1.10 4.95 23.91
N SER A 120 1.44 3.74 23.44
CA SER A 120 1.64 3.45 22.01
C SER A 120 0.38 3.71 21.19
N VAL A 121 -0.81 3.37 21.71
CA VAL A 121 -2.08 3.67 21.04
C VAL A 121 -2.31 5.18 20.93
N ILE A 122 -2.10 5.93 22.02
CA ILE A 122 -2.29 7.40 22.01
C ILE A 122 -1.34 8.06 21.03
N LEU A 123 -0.05 7.71 21.04
CA LEU A 123 0.95 8.24 20.12
C LEU A 123 0.64 7.84 18.67
N GLY A 124 0.16 6.62 18.45
CA GLY A 124 -0.31 6.15 17.14
C GLY A 124 -1.48 6.98 16.61
N LEU A 125 -2.47 7.30 17.46
CA LEU A 125 -3.62 8.15 17.08
C LEU A 125 -3.18 9.59 16.76
N ILE A 126 -2.26 10.15 17.54
CA ILE A 126 -1.70 11.49 17.26
C ILE A 126 -0.98 11.51 15.91
N ALA A 127 -0.15 10.49 15.64
CA ALA A 127 0.55 10.36 14.37
C ALA A 127 -0.43 10.20 13.19
N ALA A 128 -1.47 9.39 13.34
CA ALA A 128 -2.51 9.22 12.33
C ALA A 128 -3.25 10.54 12.03
N ALA A 129 -3.60 11.30 13.06
CA ALA A 129 -4.26 12.60 12.92
C ALA A 129 -3.34 13.63 12.22
N ALA A 130 -2.07 13.70 12.61
CA ALA A 130 -1.08 14.59 11.99
C ALA A 130 -0.87 14.27 10.51
N VAL A 131 -0.66 12.99 10.17
CA VAL A 131 -0.50 12.53 8.78
C VAL A 131 -1.79 12.75 7.99
N GLY A 132 -2.95 12.52 8.58
CA GLY A 132 -4.24 12.83 7.97
C GLY A 132 -4.37 14.31 7.61
N ALA A 133 -4.04 15.21 8.53
CA ALA A 133 -4.07 16.65 8.30
C ALA A 133 -3.10 17.07 7.17
N ILE A 134 -1.87 16.55 7.16
CA ILE A 134 -0.89 16.80 6.10
C ILE A 134 -1.40 16.26 4.75
N THR A 135 -2.02 15.09 4.74
CA THR A 135 -2.58 14.49 3.52
C THR A 135 -3.69 15.35 2.92
N ILE A 136 -4.53 16.01 3.74
CA ILE A 136 -5.59 16.92 3.26
C ILE A 136 -4.99 18.19 2.66
N THR A 137 -4.03 18.81 3.36
CA THR A 137 -3.48 20.13 2.98
C THR A 137 -2.47 20.05 1.83
N ALA A 138 -1.70 18.96 1.76
CA ALA A 138 -0.61 18.79 0.81
C ALA A 138 -0.66 17.41 0.13
N PHE A 139 -1.83 17.00 -0.38
CA PHE A 139 -2.07 15.66 -0.92
C PHE A 139 -1.03 15.24 -1.98
N ARG A 140 -0.80 16.10 -2.99
CA ARG A 140 0.13 15.79 -4.10
C ARG A 140 1.57 15.59 -3.63
N PRO A 141 2.23 16.57 -2.98
CA PRO A 141 3.63 16.42 -2.58
C PRO A 141 3.80 15.32 -1.54
N TYR A 142 2.87 15.19 -0.59
CA TYR A 142 2.91 14.13 0.41
C TYR A 142 2.84 12.74 -0.22
N THR A 143 1.90 12.53 -1.14
CA THR A 143 1.74 11.23 -1.83
C THR A 143 2.99 10.86 -2.64
N ILE A 144 3.60 11.83 -3.34
CA ILE A 144 4.84 11.61 -4.08
C ILE A 144 5.97 11.14 -3.16
N ILE A 145 6.14 11.82 -2.03
CA ILE A 145 7.19 11.46 -1.05
C ILE A 145 6.93 10.07 -0.47
N CYS A 146 5.70 9.79 -0.06
CA CYS A 146 5.36 8.48 0.53
C CYS A 146 5.52 7.33 -0.46
N THR A 147 5.05 7.47 -1.70
CA THR A 147 5.19 6.41 -2.71
C THR A 147 6.64 6.20 -3.12
N ALA A 148 7.43 7.26 -3.25
CA ALA A 148 8.85 7.16 -3.53
C ALA A 148 9.62 6.49 -2.36
N ALA A 149 9.28 6.82 -1.12
CA ALA A 149 9.88 6.20 0.07
C ALA A 149 9.53 4.70 0.17
N LEU A 150 8.27 4.33 -0.05
CA LEU A 150 7.83 2.92 -0.06
C LEU A 150 8.51 2.14 -1.19
N GLY A 151 8.56 2.68 -2.40
CA GLY A 151 9.24 2.06 -3.52
C GLY A 151 10.75 1.87 -3.25
N GLY A 152 11.40 2.87 -2.64
CA GLY A 152 12.79 2.77 -2.20
C GLY A 152 13.00 1.68 -1.15
N LEU A 153 12.08 1.54 -0.19
CA LEU A 153 12.12 0.45 0.80
C LEU A 153 12.02 -0.92 0.14
N PHE A 154 11.11 -1.11 -0.82
CA PHE A 154 10.98 -2.38 -1.54
C PHE A 154 12.24 -2.71 -2.35
N ILE A 155 12.86 -1.73 -3.00
CA ILE A 155 14.14 -1.90 -3.70
C ILE A 155 15.24 -2.28 -2.70
N GLY A 156 15.34 -1.58 -1.56
CA GLY A 156 16.29 -1.91 -0.50
C GLY A 156 16.10 -3.32 0.05
N MET A 157 14.86 -3.74 0.32
CA MET A 157 14.53 -5.09 0.77
C MET A 157 14.87 -6.15 -0.28
N ALA A 158 14.61 -5.90 -1.56
CA ALA A 158 14.95 -6.81 -2.64
C ALA A 158 16.47 -7.02 -2.74
N ILE A 159 17.24 -5.94 -2.67
CA ILE A 159 18.70 -5.98 -2.68
C ILE A 159 19.25 -6.71 -1.44
N TYR A 160 18.66 -6.44 -0.25
CA TYR A 160 19.01 -7.13 0.98
C TYR A 160 18.81 -8.65 0.88
N ALA A 161 17.65 -9.06 0.41
CA ALA A 161 17.33 -10.47 0.25
C ALA A 161 18.23 -11.16 -0.81
N PHE A 162 18.56 -10.45 -1.90
CA PHE A 162 19.43 -10.96 -2.96
C PHE A 162 20.88 -11.10 -2.50
N LEU A 163 21.42 -10.15 -1.75
CA LEU A 163 22.80 -10.16 -1.26
C LEU A 163 23.00 -11.05 -0.03
N LYS A 164 21.95 -11.75 0.44
CA LYS A 164 22.00 -12.65 1.61
C LYS A 164 22.72 -12.03 2.83
N ASN A 165 22.43 -10.74 3.10
CA ASN A 165 22.99 -10.01 4.24
C ASN A 165 24.53 -9.92 4.32
N ARG A 166 25.23 -10.08 3.19
CA ARG A 166 26.71 -10.07 3.18
C ARG A 166 27.32 -8.72 3.55
N PHE A 167 26.61 -7.62 3.38
CA PHE A 167 27.16 -6.25 3.50
C PHE A 167 26.59 -5.43 4.65
N GLY A 168 25.81 -6.03 5.56
CA GLY A 168 25.20 -5.34 6.69
C GLY A 168 24.03 -4.39 6.32
N PHE A 169 23.37 -3.88 7.33
CA PHE A 169 22.14 -3.06 7.18
C PHE A 169 22.38 -1.79 6.34
N PHE A 170 23.50 -1.09 6.54
CA PHE A 170 23.79 0.18 5.85
C PHE A 170 23.96 0.03 4.34
N ALA A 171 24.59 -1.05 3.88
CA ALA A 171 24.79 -1.29 2.45
C ALA A 171 23.48 -1.55 1.70
N ASN A 172 22.42 -1.92 2.41
CA ASN A 172 21.10 -2.16 1.83
C ASN A 172 20.19 -0.94 1.92
N ALA A 173 20.36 -0.11 2.96
CA ALA A 173 19.59 1.12 3.12
C ALA A 173 19.97 2.19 2.08
N VAL A 174 21.26 2.28 1.73
CA VAL A 174 21.76 3.30 0.79
C VAL A 174 21.13 3.22 -0.60
N PRO A 175 21.07 2.06 -1.29
CA PRO A 175 20.40 1.97 -2.59
C PRO A 175 18.91 2.27 -2.53
N GLY A 176 18.23 1.85 -1.46
CA GLY A 176 16.81 2.14 -1.24
C GLY A 176 16.58 3.65 -1.06
N MET A 177 17.38 4.33 -0.26
CA MET A 177 17.31 5.78 -0.06
C MET A 177 17.60 6.55 -1.36
N LEU A 178 18.65 6.16 -2.11
CA LEU A 178 18.96 6.77 -3.40
C LEU A 178 17.79 6.59 -4.40
N ALA A 179 17.21 5.39 -4.49
CA ALA A 179 16.05 5.14 -5.33
C ALA A 179 14.85 5.99 -4.91
N ALA A 180 14.58 6.14 -3.61
CA ALA A 180 13.52 6.98 -3.10
C ALA A 180 13.71 8.46 -3.47
N VAL A 181 14.92 9.01 -3.31
CA VAL A 181 15.21 10.40 -3.66
C VAL A 181 15.08 10.63 -5.17
N LEU A 182 15.67 9.77 -5.99
CA LEU A 182 15.58 9.87 -7.45
C LEU A 182 14.13 9.74 -7.92
N GLY A 183 13.37 8.80 -7.36
CA GLY A 183 11.96 8.61 -7.64
C GLY A 183 11.12 9.84 -7.29
N ALA A 184 11.33 10.42 -6.12
CA ALA A 184 10.65 11.65 -5.70
C ALA A 184 10.93 12.81 -6.66
N VAL A 185 12.20 13.07 -6.98
CA VAL A 185 12.59 14.14 -7.91
C VAL A 185 11.96 13.93 -9.28
N PHE A 186 11.98 12.71 -9.80
CA PHE A 186 11.37 12.37 -11.09
C PHE A 186 9.85 12.58 -11.10
N GLN A 187 9.15 12.13 -10.04
CA GLN A 187 7.71 12.32 -9.92
C GLN A 187 7.33 13.79 -9.79
N PHE A 188 8.06 14.60 -9.01
CA PHE A 188 7.84 16.04 -8.92
C PHE A 188 7.98 16.72 -10.28
N LYS A 189 9.07 16.45 -11.00
CA LYS A 189 9.32 17.02 -12.34
C LYS A 189 8.21 16.62 -13.34
N SER A 190 7.83 15.36 -13.37
CA SER A 190 6.76 14.86 -14.25
C SER A 190 5.39 15.47 -13.94
N THR A 191 5.11 15.73 -12.66
CA THR A 191 3.82 16.28 -12.23
C THR A 191 3.72 17.78 -12.52
N MET A 192 4.81 18.54 -12.37
CA MET A 192 4.85 19.97 -12.72
C MET A 192 4.69 20.20 -14.22
N HIS A 193 5.35 19.41 -15.05
CA HIS A 193 5.27 19.55 -16.50
C HIS A 193 3.84 19.32 -17.04
N ASN A 194 3.10 18.38 -16.47
CA ASN A 194 1.72 18.14 -16.89
C ASN A 194 0.76 19.27 -16.48
N SER A 195 0.99 19.91 -15.32
CA SER A 195 0.14 21.04 -14.90
C SER A 195 0.32 22.30 -15.75
N GLU A 196 1.49 22.51 -16.34
CA GLU A 196 1.72 23.61 -17.29
C GLU A 196 1.01 23.37 -18.63
N GLN A 197 0.95 22.12 -19.09
CA GLN A 197 0.24 21.75 -20.34
C GLN A 197 -1.27 21.91 -20.21
N ASP A 198 -1.86 21.51 -19.05
CA ASP A 198 -3.29 21.65 -18.81
C ASP A 198 -3.70 23.14 -18.77
N THR A 199 -2.88 24.00 -18.17
CA THR A 199 -3.14 25.46 -18.12
C THR A 199 -3.04 26.14 -19.50
N GLN A 200 -2.23 25.61 -20.42
CA GLN A 200 -2.13 26.12 -21.80
C GLN A 200 -3.32 25.69 -22.66
N GLN A 201 -3.91 24.54 -22.42
CA GLN A 201 -5.09 24.08 -23.16
C GLN A 201 -6.37 24.82 -22.75
N ASP A 202 -6.49 25.23 -21.50
CA ASP A 202 -7.66 25.99 -21.02
C ASP A 202 -7.64 27.47 -21.48
N ASN A 203 -6.53 27.97 -22.02
CA ASN A 203 -6.38 29.32 -22.51
C ASN A 203 -6.49 29.47 -24.06
N CYS A 204 -6.75 28.39 -24.77
CA CYS A 204 -7.03 28.36 -26.23
C CYS A 204 -8.51 28.11 -26.50
#